data_147b8d59616c7a064b5d50440850e818
#
_entry.id   147b8d59616c7a064b5d50440850e818
#
_cell.length_a   1.000
_cell.length_b   1.000
_cell.length_c   1.000
_cell.angle_alpha   90.00
_cell.angle_beta   90.00
_cell.angle_gamma   90.00
#
_symmetry.space_group_name_H-M   'P 1'
#
loop_
_entity.id
_entity.type
_entity.pdbx_description
1 polymer ?
#
loop_
_entity_poly.entity_id
_entity_poly.type
_entity_poly.pdbx_seq_one_letter_code
_entity_poly.pdbx_strand_id
1 'polypeptide(L)'
;MKEVHLICNAHLDPIWQWEWEEGAAAAMSTFRAAADLADEFDYIFCHNEVTLYKYIEEYAPALFAKIKKLIREGKWHIIGGWYLQPDCNMPAGESFVRQILVGRRYFFRKVRCGTDHGDQL
;
A
#
# COMPACT_ATOMS: atom_id res chain seq x y z
N MET A 1 31.57 6.32 -10.11
CA MET A 1 31.01 6.42 -8.74
C MET A 1 29.93 5.35 -8.64
N LYS A 2 29.84 4.57 -7.56
CA LYS A 2 28.75 3.60 -7.37
C LYS A 2 27.56 4.35 -6.81
N GLU A 3 26.38 4.14 -7.39
CA GLU A 3 25.11 4.70 -6.94
C GLU A 3 24.34 3.64 -6.15
N VAL A 4 23.72 4.04 -5.02
CA VAL A 4 22.91 3.15 -4.18
C VAL A 4 21.52 3.77 -4.03
N HIS A 5 20.50 3.03 -4.46
CA HIS A 5 19.10 3.43 -4.32
C HIS A 5 18.48 2.73 -3.11
N LEU A 6 17.93 3.51 -2.17
CA LEU A 6 17.17 3.00 -1.03
C LEU A 6 15.67 3.10 -1.32
N ILE A 7 15.00 1.95 -1.32
CA ILE A 7 13.55 1.86 -1.50
C ILE A 7 12.91 1.53 -0.16
N CYS A 8 12.24 2.51 0.44
CA CYS A 8 11.60 2.35 1.73
C CYS A 8 10.28 1.57 1.59
N ASN A 9 10.21 0.42 2.23
CA ASN A 9 9.06 -0.48 2.22
C ASN A 9 8.90 -1.12 3.60
N ALA A 10 7.72 -1.68 3.89
CA ALA A 10 7.48 -2.54 5.03
C ALA A 10 6.81 -3.84 4.55
N HIS A 11 7.29 -4.99 5.02
CA HIS A 11 6.63 -6.27 4.82
C HIS A 11 5.67 -6.50 5.99
N LEU A 12 4.39 -6.63 5.69
CA LEU A 12 3.32 -6.76 6.68
C LEU A 12 2.40 -7.90 6.28
N ASP A 13 2.34 -8.93 7.11
CA ASP A 13 1.36 -9.99 6.93
C ASP A 13 0.05 -9.62 7.64
N PRO A 14 -1.07 -9.47 6.91
CA PRO A 14 -2.36 -9.13 7.54
C PRO A 14 -2.87 -10.24 8.47
N ILE A 15 -2.46 -11.48 8.22
CA ILE A 15 -2.71 -12.67 9.06
C ILE A 15 -1.49 -13.58 8.93
N TRP A 16 -0.98 -14.08 10.07
CA TRP A 16 0.12 -15.04 10.12
C TRP A 16 -0.05 -15.95 11.34
N GLN A 17 0.82 -15.86 12.36
CA GLN A 17 0.69 -16.51 13.65
C GLN A 17 -0.15 -15.67 14.64
N TRP A 18 -0.88 -14.71 14.12
CA TRP A 18 -1.77 -13.78 14.81
C TRP A 18 -3.08 -13.61 14.05
N GLU A 19 -4.08 -13.09 14.74
CA GLU A 19 -5.38 -12.79 14.17
C GLU A 19 -5.34 -11.50 13.30
N TRP A 20 -6.36 -11.32 12.49
CA TRP A 20 -6.43 -10.19 11.55
C TRP A 20 -6.42 -8.82 12.26
N GLU A 21 -6.93 -8.73 13.48
CA GLU A 21 -6.94 -7.51 14.29
C GLU A 21 -5.53 -7.03 14.62
N GLU A 22 -4.64 -7.94 14.94
CA GLU A 22 -3.22 -7.62 15.19
C GLU A 22 -2.53 -7.17 13.91
N GLY A 23 -2.81 -7.84 12.78
CA GLY A 23 -2.34 -7.44 11.47
C GLY A 23 -2.84 -6.05 11.06
N ALA A 24 -4.12 -5.74 11.33
CA ALA A 24 -4.69 -4.42 11.10
C ALA A 24 -4.05 -3.34 11.99
N ALA A 25 -3.80 -3.66 13.26
CA ALA A 25 -3.12 -2.75 14.19
C ALA A 25 -1.66 -2.47 13.75
N ALA A 26 -0.93 -3.51 13.33
CA ALA A 26 0.42 -3.38 12.79
C ALA A 26 0.45 -2.52 11.51
N ALA A 27 -0.51 -2.71 10.61
CA ALA A 27 -0.65 -1.90 9.41
C ALA A 27 -0.92 -0.42 9.74
N MET A 28 -1.85 -0.15 10.66
CA MET A 28 -2.17 1.21 11.09
C MET A 28 -0.95 1.89 11.74
N SER A 29 -0.22 1.19 12.59
CA SER A 29 1.00 1.70 13.24
C SER A 29 2.09 2.03 12.22
N THR A 30 2.37 1.09 11.32
CA THR A 30 3.41 1.24 10.30
C THR A 30 3.08 2.37 9.32
N PHE A 31 1.84 2.41 8.80
CA PHE A 31 1.43 3.43 7.85
C PHE A 31 1.39 4.82 8.49
N ARG A 32 1.00 4.89 9.77
CA ARG A 32 1.06 6.15 10.53
C ARG A 32 2.49 6.63 10.66
N ALA A 33 3.40 5.78 11.15
CA ALA A 33 4.81 6.12 11.30
C ALA A 33 5.42 6.57 9.96
N ALA A 34 5.19 5.82 8.87
CA ALA A 34 5.68 6.20 7.55
C ALA A 34 5.09 7.53 7.06
N ALA A 35 3.80 7.79 7.30
CA ALA A 35 3.16 9.03 6.90
C ALA A 35 3.61 10.23 7.74
N ASP A 36 3.91 10.03 9.03
CA ASP A 36 4.41 11.08 9.90
C ASP A 36 5.87 11.43 9.59
N LEU A 37 6.71 10.42 9.34
CA LEU A 37 8.10 10.62 8.90
C LEU A 37 8.20 11.32 7.54
N ALA A 38 7.22 11.18 6.65
CA ALA A 38 7.19 11.90 5.37
C ALA A 38 6.97 13.42 5.52
N ASP A 39 6.52 13.89 6.68
CA ASP A 39 6.46 15.32 7.01
C ASP A 39 7.83 15.86 7.44
N GLU A 40 8.68 15.01 8.01
CA GLU A 40 9.99 15.40 8.59
C GLU A 40 11.15 15.14 7.63
N PHE A 41 11.05 14.10 6.81
CA PHE A 41 12.14 13.63 5.96
C PHE A 41 11.74 13.61 4.48
N ASP A 42 12.72 13.85 3.62
CA ASP A 42 12.54 13.72 2.18
C ASP A 42 12.86 12.27 1.76
N TYR A 43 11.82 11.43 1.70
CA TYR A 43 11.90 10.05 1.26
C TYR A 43 10.58 9.60 0.62
N ILE A 44 10.63 8.50 -0.09
CA ILE A 44 9.46 7.89 -0.72
C ILE A 44 9.17 6.57 -0.02
N PHE A 45 7.97 6.43 0.53
CA PHE A 45 7.48 5.16 1.04
C PHE A 45 6.73 4.40 -0.05
N CYS A 46 7.01 3.12 -0.19
CA CYS A 46 6.42 2.24 -1.21
C CYS A 46 5.63 1.11 -0.55
N HIS A 47 4.37 0.91 -0.95
CA HIS A 47 3.58 -0.23 -0.48
C HIS A 47 2.47 -0.59 -1.47
N ASN A 48 2.05 -1.88 -1.55
CA ASN A 48 1.19 -2.37 -2.62
C ASN A 48 -0.07 -3.13 -2.21
N GLU A 49 -0.25 -3.55 -0.97
CA GLU A 49 -1.28 -4.53 -0.59
C GLU A 49 -2.61 -3.88 -0.22
N VAL A 50 -3.62 -4.06 -1.07
CA VAL A 50 -4.97 -3.48 -0.89
C VAL A 50 -5.58 -3.80 0.46
N THR A 51 -5.43 -5.03 0.95
CA THR A 51 -5.99 -5.45 2.24
C THR A 51 -5.60 -4.51 3.37
N LEU A 52 -4.32 -4.10 3.40
CA LEU A 52 -3.82 -3.18 4.43
C LEU A 52 -4.41 -1.77 4.26
N TYR A 53 -4.52 -1.27 3.02
CA TYR A 53 -5.18 0.02 2.77
C TYR A 53 -6.66 0.02 3.14
N LYS A 54 -7.36 -1.12 3.00
CA LYS A 54 -8.75 -1.24 3.46
C LYS A 54 -8.88 -1.13 4.97
N TYR A 55 -7.94 -1.69 5.73
CA TYR A 55 -7.89 -1.48 7.18
C TYR A 55 -7.72 0.00 7.52
N ILE A 56 -6.82 0.70 6.80
CA ILE A 56 -6.62 2.14 7.02
C ILE A 56 -7.86 2.95 6.61
N GLU A 57 -8.48 2.63 5.48
CA GLU A 57 -9.71 3.30 5.02
C GLU A 57 -10.84 3.16 6.06
N GLU A 58 -11.00 1.98 6.65
CA GLU A 58 -12.10 1.66 7.57
C GLU A 58 -11.84 2.18 8.99
N TYR A 59 -10.64 1.91 9.54
CA TYR A 59 -10.36 2.16 10.96
C TYR A 59 -9.58 3.45 11.23
N ALA A 60 -8.96 4.05 10.22
CA ALA A 60 -8.18 5.28 10.35
C ALA A 60 -8.39 6.23 9.15
N PRO A 61 -9.62 6.71 8.89
CA PRO A 61 -9.94 7.48 7.68
C PRO A 61 -9.13 8.78 7.54
N ALA A 62 -8.75 9.40 8.63
CA ALA A 62 -7.88 10.59 8.61
C ALA A 62 -6.47 10.24 8.10
N LEU A 63 -5.91 9.09 8.52
CA LEU A 63 -4.64 8.58 8.01
C LEU A 63 -4.76 8.22 6.53
N PHE A 64 -5.87 7.60 6.12
CA PHE A 64 -6.11 7.30 4.71
C PHE A 64 -6.13 8.56 3.84
N ALA A 65 -6.76 9.64 4.32
CA ALA A 65 -6.75 10.93 3.65
C ALA A 65 -5.34 11.53 3.54
N LYS A 66 -4.52 11.42 4.61
CA LYS A 66 -3.11 11.83 4.62
C LYS A 66 -2.29 11.04 3.59
N ILE A 67 -2.45 9.72 3.55
CA ILE A 67 -1.75 8.87 2.57
C ILE A 67 -2.12 9.26 1.13
N LYS A 68 -3.40 9.52 0.85
CA LYS A 68 -3.82 10.01 -0.48
C LYS A 68 -3.18 11.35 -0.84
N LYS A 69 -2.97 12.23 0.12
CA LYS A 69 -2.23 13.47 -0.09
C LYS A 69 -0.78 13.19 -0.43
N LEU A 70 -0.09 12.35 0.35
CA LEU A 70 1.30 11.96 0.11
C LEU A 70 1.51 11.29 -1.26
N ILE A 71 0.53 10.50 -1.72
CA ILE A 71 0.56 9.90 -3.07
C ILE A 71 0.54 10.99 -4.14
N ARG A 72 -0.33 11.99 -4.02
CA ARG A 72 -0.38 13.11 -4.97
C ARG A 72 0.89 13.97 -4.95
N GLU A 73 1.56 14.04 -3.83
CA GLU A 73 2.82 14.77 -3.63
C GLU A 73 4.05 13.96 -4.05
N GLY A 74 3.88 12.69 -4.47
CA GLY A 74 4.99 11.82 -4.86
C GLY A 74 5.82 11.29 -3.70
N LYS A 75 5.37 11.42 -2.47
CA LYS A 75 6.04 10.92 -1.25
C LYS A 75 5.61 9.52 -0.83
N TRP A 76 4.60 8.99 -1.49
CA TRP A 76 4.07 7.64 -1.26
C TRP A 76 3.71 7.00 -2.59
N HIS A 77 4.30 5.84 -2.91
CA HIS A 77 4.06 5.14 -4.15
C HIS A 77 3.34 3.81 -3.91
N ILE A 78 2.30 3.57 -4.71
CA ILE A 78 1.70 2.25 -4.84
C ILE A 78 2.51 1.49 -5.88
N ILE A 79 3.26 0.50 -5.44
CA ILE A 79 4.06 -0.35 -6.32
C ILE A 79 3.41 -1.73 -6.47
N GLY A 80 3.21 -2.19 -7.71
CA GLY A 80 2.53 -3.45 -7.97
C GLY A 80 1.03 -3.29 -8.14
N GLY A 81 0.24 -3.61 -7.16
CA GLY A 81 -1.24 -3.50 -7.26
C GLY A 81 -1.96 -4.78 -6.89
N TRP A 82 -1.33 -5.63 -6.10
CA TRP A 82 -1.92 -6.84 -5.56
C TRP A 82 -3.00 -6.52 -4.53
N TYR A 83 -4.03 -7.34 -4.49
CA TYR A 83 -4.99 -7.30 -3.38
C TYR A 83 -4.32 -7.73 -2.07
N LEU A 84 -3.56 -8.80 -2.14
CA LEU A 84 -2.67 -9.30 -1.10
C LEU A 84 -1.49 -9.99 -1.79
N GLN A 85 -0.30 -9.88 -1.26
CA GLN A 85 0.89 -10.56 -1.79
C GLN A 85 0.68 -12.07 -1.71
N PRO A 86 0.67 -12.79 -2.85
CA PRO A 86 0.37 -14.22 -2.87
C PRO A 86 1.63 -15.06 -2.61
N ASP A 87 1.43 -16.25 -2.01
CA ASP A 87 2.39 -17.32 -2.13
C ASP A 87 2.42 -17.81 -3.59
N CYS A 88 3.57 -17.79 -4.25
CA CYS A 88 3.67 -18.13 -5.66
C CYS A 88 3.47 -19.62 -5.98
N ASN A 89 3.51 -20.49 -4.98
CA ASN A 89 3.43 -21.95 -5.16
C ASN A 89 2.03 -22.51 -4.89
N MET A 90 1.18 -21.81 -4.19
CA MET A 90 -0.11 -22.33 -3.69
C MET A 90 -1.33 -21.91 -4.52
N PRO A 91 -1.49 -20.64 -4.93
CA PRO A 91 -2.69 -20.21 -5.65
C PRO A 91 -2.76 -20.73 -7.07
N ALA A 92 -3.98 -20.97 -7.55
CA ALA A 92 -4.23 -21.22 -8.97
C ALA A 92 -4.03 -19.97 -9.82
N GLY A 93 -3.78 -20.13 -11.12
CA GLY A 93 -3.56 -19.02 -12.05
C GLY A 93 -4.70 -17.98 -12.05
N GLU A 94 -5.96 -18.42 -11.93
CA GLU A 94 -7.12 -17.52 -11.81
C GLU A 94 -7.06 -16.68 -10.53
N SER A 95 -6.51 -17.20 -9.43
CA SER A 95 -6.31 -16.45 -8.20
C SER A 95 -5.34 -15.29 -8.41
N PHE A 96 -4.24 -15.50 -9.13
CA PHE A 96 -3.30 -14.44 -9.49
C PHE A 96 -3.97 -13.34 -10.33
N VAL A 97 -4.75 -13.72 -11.33
CA VAL A 97 -5.51 -12.78 -12.16
C VAL A 97 -6.45 -11.94 -11.27
N ARG A 98 -7.18 -12.58 -10.36
CA ARG A 98 -8.11 -11.90 -9.44
C ARG A 98 -7.39 -10.95 -8.47
N GLN A 99 -6.26 -11.36 -7.93
CA GLN A 99 -5.42 -10.50 -7.08
C GLN A 99 -5.11 -9.17 -7.78
N ILE A 100 -4.65 -9.24 -9.03
CA ILE A 100 -4.28 -8.05 -9.81
C ILE A 100 -5.52 -7.23 -10.18
N LEU A 101 -6.57 -7.86 -10.73
CA LEU A 101 -7.76 -7.14 -11.18
C LEU A 101 -8.46 -6.39 -10.04
N VAL A 102 -8.67 -7.07 -8.91
CA VAL A 102 -9.33 -6.48 -7.76
C VAL A 102 -8.44 -5.42 -7.11
N GLY A 103 -7.14 -5.69 -7.02
CA GLY A 103 -6.16 -4.76 -6.47
C GLY A 103 -6.09 -3.46 -7.25
N ARG A 104 -5.89 -3.54 -8.56
CA ARG A 104 -5.86 -2.36 -9.45
C ARG A 104 -7.16 -1.58 -9.42
N ARG A 105 -8.30 -2.26 -9.44
CA ARG A 105 -9.62 -1.61 -9.36
C ARG A 105 -9.82 -0.82 -8.07
N TYR A 106 -9.34 -1.35 -6.94
CA TYR A 106 -9.39 -0.64 -5.66
C TYR A 106 -8.53 0.63 -5.70
N PHE A 107 -7.27 0.52 -6.06
CA PHE A 107 -6.36 1.66 -6.11
C PHE A 107 -6.84 2.74 -7.08
N PHE A 108 -7.31 2.35 -8.26
CA PHE A 108 -7.87 3.29 -9.22
C PHE A 108 -9.05 4.07 -8.64
N ARG A 109 -10.00 3.38 -7.98
CA ARG A 109 -11.22 4.01 -7.47
C ARG A 109 -11.02 4.82 -6.20
N LYS A 110 -10.18 4.34 -5.28
CA LYS A 110 -10.10 4.87 -3.91
C LYS A 110 -8.89 5.78 -3.67
N VAL A 111 -7.82 5.54 -4.39
CA VAL A 111 -6.54 6.21 -4.14
C VAL A 111 -6.22 7.24 -5.21
N ARG A 112 -6.43 6.91 -6.48
CA ARG A 112 -6.14 7.78 -7.63
C ARG A 112 -7.24 8.77 -8.00
N CYS A 113 -8.39 8.75 -7.37
CA CYS A 113 -9.50 9.63 -7.69
C CYS A 113 -9.09 11.10 -7.47
N GLY A 114 -8.61 11.78 -8.53
CA GLY A 114 -8.28 13.21 -8.51
C GLY A 114 -7.01 13.66 -9.23
N THR A 115 -6.31 12.81 -9.98
CA THR A 115 -5.24 13.29 -10.87
C THR A 115 -5.46 12.85 -12.31
N ASP A 116 -5.81 13.82 -13.16
CA ASP A 116 -5.75 13.75 -14.61
C ASP A 116 -4.26 13.73 -15.06
N HIS A 117 -3.53 12.69 -14.73
CA HIS A 117 -2.29 12.39 -15.42
C HIS A 117 -2.30 10.91 -15.74
N GLY A 118 -2.48 10.66 -17.04
CA GLY A 118 -2.53 9.35 -17.63
C GLY A 118 -1.28 8.52 -17.34
N ASP A 119 -1.51 7.23 -17.35
CA ASP A 119 -0.56 6.17 -17.66
C ASP A 119 0.75 6.12 -16.87
N GLN A 120 0.69 5.56 -15.66
CA GLN A 120 1.79 4.77 -15.15
C GLN A 120 1.25 3.73 -14.13
N LEU A 121 0.83 2.60 -14.64
CA LEU A 121 0.85 1.29 -13.98
C LEU A 121 1.43 0.29 -14.97
#